data_21eece1185c2fbbcb80771bd624d9816
#
_entry.id   21eece1185c2fbbcb80771bd624d9816
#
_cell.length_a   1.000
_cell.length_b   1.000
_cell.length_c   1.000
_cell.angle_alpha   90.00
_cell.angle_beta   90.00
_cell.angle_gamma   90.00
#
_symmetry.space_group_name_H-M   'P 1'
#
loop_
_entity.id
_entity.type
_entity.pdbx_description
1 polymer ?
#
loop_
_entity_poly.entity_id
_entity_poly.type
_entity_poly.pdbx_seq_one_letter_code
_entity_poly.pdbx_strand_id
1 'polypeptide(L)'
;MTNILFLGELVGRCGISSLKAGLAGIKTKYSVDYTIINGEGMTNGYGIGKQHSMQLGKLGIDLTTGGEKMFYKPDFVEFMQKCSFVLRPLNYPPQCPGKGAKNVTINKSQFLIINLQGHSGMKQSIQNAFVTIESFLKKVEGDPVILVQYHAATTAEKATMLHFLDGKVAAVIGTHTKVMSADERVTDNGTAFISDNGRVGSFMSVGGFDTE
;
A
#
# COMPACT_ATOMS: atom_id res chain seq x y z
N MET A 1 5.24 -6.50 21.43
CA MET A 1 5.26 -6.86 20.00
C MET A 1 4.19 -6.03 19.32
N THR A 2 4.41 -5.51 18.11
CA THR A 2 3.41 -4.73 17.36
C THR A 2 3.00 -5.54 16.13
N ASN A 3 1.70 -5.75 15.97
CA ASN A 3 1.13 -6.53 14.87
C ASN A 3 0.48 -5.60 13.83
N ILE A 4 1.05 -5.55 12.63
CA ILE A 4 0.53 -4.75 11.52
C ILE A 4 -0.08 -5.68 10.47
N LEU A 5 -1.36 -5.48 10.17
CA LEU A 5 -2.03 -6.16 9.09
C LEU A 5 -1.90 -5.35 7.80
N PHE A 6 -1.23 -5.91 6.79
CA PHE A 6 -1.13 -5.31 5.47
C PHE A 6 -1.99 -6.08 4.47
N LEU A 7 -3.14 -5.52 4.11
CA LEU A 7 -4.09 -6.11 3.17
C LEU A 7 -3.73 -5.74 1.73
N GLY A 8 -3.87 -6.70 0.83
CA GLY A 8 -3.67 -6.51 -0.60
C GLY A 8 -4.66 -5.56 -1.25
N GLU A 9 -4.66 -5.50 -2.58
CA GLU A 9 -5.50 -4.56 -3.31
C GLU A 9 -6.99 -4.86 -3.11
N LEU A 10 -7.73 -3.89 -2.59
CA LEU A 10 -9.18 -3.97 -2.42
C LEU A 10 -9.87 -3.78 -3.75
N VAL A 11 -10.60 -4.79 -4.23
CA VAL A 11 -11.24 -4.76 -5.55
C VAL A 11 -12.76 -4.76 -5.44
N GLY A 12 -13.37 -3.67 -5.88
CA GLY A 12 -14.80 -3.55 -6.12
C GLY A 12 -15.71 -3.84 -4.92
N ARG A 13 -16.99 -4.07 -5.21
CA ARG A 13 -18.02 -4.32 -4.18
C ARG A 13 -17.79 -5.61 -3.40
N CYS A 14 -17.34 -6.67 -4.08
CA CYS A 14 -17.05 -7.95 -3.46
C CYS A 14 -15.96 -7.81 -2.39
N GLY A 15 -14.86 -7.10 -2.71
CA GLY A 15 -13.80 -6.81 -1.76
C GLY A 15 -14.27 -6.03 -0.55
N ILE A 16 -15.12 -5.01 -0.75
CA ILE A 16 -15.71 -4.23 0.35
C ILE A 16 -16.58 -5.12 1.26
N SER A 17 -17.38 -6.01 0.66
CA SER A 17 -18.23 -6.93 1.42
C SER A 17 -17.40 -7.94 2.22
N SER A 18 -16.36 -8.51 1.61
CA SER A 18 -15.44 -9.43 2.29
C SER A 18 -14.71 -8.73 3.44
N LEU A 19 -14.26 -7.49 3.24
CA LEU A 19 -13.62 -6.70 4.28
C LEU A 19 -14.57 -6.47 5.47
N LYS A 20 -15.82 -6.08 5.21
CA LYS A 20 -16.84 -5.88 6.25
C LYS A 20 -17.11 -7.15 7.06
N ALA A 21 -17.17 -8.28 6.39
CA ALA A 21 -17.47 -9.56 7.03
C ALA A 21 -16.29 -10.10 7.86
N GLY A 22 -15.05 -9.93 7.38
CA GLY A 22 -13.88 -10.63 7.93
C GLY A 22 -12.95 -9.80 8.79
N LEU A 23 -12.86 -8.47 8.60
CA LEU A 23 -11.81 -7.67 9.20
C LEU A 23 -11.79 -7.72 10.73
N ALA A 24 -12.95 -7.60 11.37
CA ALA A 24 -13.03 -7.63 12.84
C ALA A 24 -12.52 -8.94 13.43
N GLY A 25 -12.91 -10.07 12.82
CA GLY A 25 -12.43 -11.40 13.23
C GLY A 25 -10.92 -11.57 13.05
N ILE A 26 -10.38 -11.09 11.93
CA ILE A 26 -8.93 -11.13 11.67
C ILE A 26 -8.18 -10.27 12.69
N LYS A 27 -8.64 -9.05 12.94
CA LYS A 27 -8.02 -8.15 13.94
C LYS A 27 -7.98 -8.79 15.32
N THR A 28 -9.05 -9.41 15.75
CA THR A 28 -9.11 -10.13 17.04
C THR A 28 -8.18 -11.34 17.05
N LYS A 29 -8.27 -12.20 16.01
CA LYS A 29 -7.49 -13.44 15.94
C LYS A 29 -5.99 -13.21 15.99
N TYR A 30 -5.51 -12.15 15.34
CA TYR A 30 -4.07 -11.85 15.23
C TYR A 30 -3.63 -10.68 16.10
N SER A 31 -4.49 -10.17 17.00
CA SER A 31 -4.21 -9.03 17.88
C SER A 31 -3.62 -7.85 17.10
N VAL A 32 -4.30 -7.46 16.01
CA VAL A 32 -3.81 -6.43 15.08
C VAL A 32 -3.90 -5.04 15.70
N ASP A 33 -2.75 -4.36 15.77
CA ASP A 33 -2.63 -3.01 16.32
C ASP A 33 -2.84 -1.92 15.24
N TYR A 34 -2.49 -2.21 13.98
CA TYR A 34 -2.59 -1.25 12.88
C TYR A 34 -2.90 -1.95 11.56
N THR A 35 -3.81 -1.39 10.77
CA THR A 35 -4.27 -2.01 9.52
C THR A 35 -4.02 -1.09 8.33
N ILE A 36 -3.28 -1.60 7.36
CA ILE A 36 -2.99 -0.94 6.09
C ILE A 36 -3.66 -1.72 4.97
N ILE A 37 -4.23 -1.02 3.98
CA ILE A 37 -4.83 -1.64 2.80
C ILE A 37 -4.42 -0.90 1.53
N ASN A 38 -4.20 -1.63 0.45
CA ASN A 38 -4.10 -1.01 -0.87
C ASN A 38 -5.51 -0.80 -1.43
N GLY A 39 -5.91 0.46 -1.63
CA GLY A 39 -7.24 0.84 -2.11
C GLY A 39 -7.34 1.05 -3.63
N GLU A 40 -6.31 0.73 -4.39
CA GLU A 40 -6.16 1.02 -5.82
C GLU A 40 -7.35 0.60 -6.68
N GLY A 41 -7.93 -0.58 -6.38
CA GLY A 41 -9.05 -1.14 -7.14
C GLY A 41 -10.43 -0.91 -6.51
N MET A 42 -10.55 -0.15 -5.44
CA MET A 42 -11.76 -0.10 -4.61
C MET A 42 -13.00 0.37 -5.35
N THR A 43 -12.87 1.42 -6.18
CA THR A 43 -14.00 1.98 -6.91
C THR A 43 -14.08 1.39 -8.32
N ASN A 44 -14.80 0.28 -8.45
CA ASN A 44 -14.99 -0.46 -9.70
C ASN A 44 -13.66 -0.83 -10.40
N GLY A 45 -12.63 -1.19 -9.62
CA GLY A 45 -11.32 -1.55 -10.13
C GLY A 45 -10.41 -0.40 -10.57
N TYR A 46 -10.87 0.85 -10.45
CA TYR A 46 -10.20 2.02 -10.99
C TYR A 46 -10.14 3.18 -9.98
N GLY A 47 -9.13 3.13 -9.11
CA GLY A 47 -8.85 4.19 -8.14
C GLY A 47 -9.75 4.14 -6.91
N ILE A 48 -9.64 5.17 -6.09
CA ILE A 48 -10.37 5.36 -4.85
C ILE A 48 -11.30 6.57 -5.01
N GLY A 49 -12.62 6.38 -4.84
CA GLY A 49 -13.57 7.49 -4.74
C GLY A 49 -13.64 8.04 -3.32
N LYS A 50 -14.00 9.31 -3.16
CA LYS A 50 -14.10 10.00 -1.87
C LYS A 50 -14.95 9.24 -0.84
N GLN A 51 -16.16 8.82 -1.23
CA GLN A 51 -17.07 8.11 -0.32
C GLN A 51 -16.49 6.75 0.13
N HIS A 52 -15.87 6.03 -0.80
CA HIS A 52 -15.22 4.77 -0.51
C HIS A 52 -14.03 4.93 0.44
N SER A 53 -13.20 5.96 0.24
CA SER A 53 -12.07 6.23 1.14
C SER A 53 -12.54 6.49 2.58
N MET A 54 -13.60 7.29 2.75
CA MET A 54 -14.20 7.55 4.06
C MET A 54 -14.80 6.28 4.69
N GLN A 55 -15.35 5.38 3.86
CA GLN A 55 -15.88 4.09 4.32
C GLN A 55 -14.78 3.20 4.92
N LEU A 56 -13.57 3.20 4.37
CA LEU A 56 -12.45 2.42 4.89
C LEU A 56 -12.12 2.80 6.35
N GLY A 57 -12.05 4.10 6.65
CA GLY A 57 -11.84 4.56 8.01
C GLY A 57 -12.93 4.08 8.99
N LYS A 58 -14.20 4.09 8.56
CA LYS A 58 -15.32 3.58 9.37
C LYS A 58 -15.27 2.07 9.58
N LEU A 59 -14.60 1.32 8.71
CA LEU A 59 -14.40 -0.12 8.83
C LEU A 59 -13.19 -0.48 9.71
N GLY A 60 -12.43 0.51 10.20
CA GLY A 60 -11.27 0.29 11.05
C GLY A 60 -9.96 0.08 10.28
N ILE A 61 -9.87 0.60 9.06
CA ILE A 61 -8.62 0.75 8.31
C ILE A 61 -7.93 2.04 8.77
N ASP A 62 -6.69 1.92 9.20
CA ASP A 62 -5.91 3.03 9.76
C ASP A 62 -5.18 3.81 8.66
N LEU A 63 -4.76 3.13 7.59
CA LEU A 63 -4.06 3.73 6.46
C LEU A 63 -4.40 3.03 5.14
N THR A 64 -4.60 3.81 4.10
CA THR A 64 -4.81 3.31 2.74
C THR A 64 -3.66 3.77 1.85
N THR A 65 -3.17 2.88 1.01
CA THR A 65 -2.17 3.16 -0.02
C THR A 65 -2.81 3.02 -1.41
N GLY A 66 -2.13 3.44 -2.44
CA GLY A 66 -2.59 3.27 -3.82
C GLY A 66 -1.41 3.22 -4.80
N GLY A 67 -1.69 3.31 -6.07
CA GLY A 67 -0.71 3.22 -7.16
C GLY A 67 -1.03 4.14 -8.33
N GLU A 68 -0.98 3.60 -9.55
CA GLU A 68 -1.13 4.37 -10.80
C GLU A 68 -2.53 4.96 -11.03
N LYS A 69 -3.56 4.42 -10.37
CA LYS A 69 -4.95 4.89 -10.53
C LYS A 69 -5.39 5.86 -9.43
N MET A 70 -4.46 6.28 -8.57
CA MET A 70 -4.76 7.13 -7.41
C MET A 70 -5.51 8.42 -7.79
N PHE A 71 -5.23 8.97 -8.97
CA PHE A 71 -5.80 10.22 -9.45
C PHE A 71 -6.95 10.05 -10.45
N TYR A 72 -7.51 8.84 -10.61
CA TYR A 72 -8.56 8.56 -11.59
C TYR A 72 -9.96 9.04 -11.19
N LYS A 73 -10.17 9.38 -9.92
CA LYS A 73 -11.46 9.86 -9.42
C LYS A 73 -11.35 11.33 -9.01
N PRO A 74 -11.94 12.26 -9.79
CA PRO A 74 -11.82 13.70 -9.53
C PRO A 74 -12.29 14.11 -8.13
N ASP A 75 -13.40 13.54 -7.65
CA ASP A 75 -13.95 13.78 -6.32
C ASP A 75 -12.96 13.43 -5.19
N PHE A 76 -12.13 12.42 -5.42
CA PHE A 76 -11.10 12.02 -4.47
C PHE A 76 -9.86 12.92 -4.58
N VAL A 77 -9.48 13.36 -5.77
CA VAL A 77 -8.34 14.27 -5.98
C VAL A 77 -8.52 15.55 -5.17
N GLU A 78 -9.70 16.15 -5.22
CA GLU A 78 -10.03 17.33 -4.43
C GLU A 78 -10.00 17.04 -2.92
N PHE A 79 -10.51 15.89 -2.51
CA PHE A 79 -10.55 15.47 -1.11
C PHE A 79 -9.15 15.15 -0.56
N MET A 80 -8.25 14.65 -1.39
CA MET A 80 -6.92 14.16 -1.00
C MET A 80 -6.07 15.26 -0.33
N GLN A 81 -6.26 16.52 -0.65
CA GLN A 81 -5.56 17.63 0.00
C GLN A 81 -5.82 17.70 1.51
N LYS A 82 -7.01 17.25 1.93
CA LYS A 82 -7.46 17.25 3.35
C LYS A 82 -7.39 15.86 3.98
N CYS A 83 -7.01 14.84 3.20
CA CYS A 83 -7.01 13.44 3.63
C CYS A 83 -5.65 13.05 4.22
N SER A 84 -5.63 12.65 5.48
CA SER A 84 -4.40 12.23 6.17
C SER A 84 -4.22 10.72 6.29
N PHE A 85 -5.18 9.95 5.82
CA PHE A 85 -5.21 8.48 5.96
C PHE A 85 -5.11 7.74 4.62
N VAL A 86 -4.79 8.45 3.53
CA VAL A 86 -4.48 7.85 2.23
C VAL A 86 -3.12 8.36 1.73
N LEU A 87 -2.25 7.45 1.34
CA LEU A 87 -0.94 7.75 0.77
C LEU A 87 -0.94 7.50 -0.75
N ARG A 88 -0.63 8.55 -1.51
CA ARG A 88 -0.23 8.39 -2.91
C ARG A 88 1.20 7.86 -3.01
N PRO A 89 1.65 7.39 -4.17
CA PRO A 89 3.07 7.10 -4.32
C PRO A 89 3.94 8.35 -4.10
N LEU A 90 5.02 8.19 -3.34
CA LEU A 90 5.94 9.27 -2.96
C LEU A 90 6.63 9.91 -4.16
N ASN A 91 6.89 9.09 -5.18
CA ASN A 91 7.59 9.50 -6.40
C ASN A 91 6.71 10.19 -7.46
N TYR A 92 5.47 10.57 -7.12
CA TYR A 92 4.73 11.59 -7.88
C TYR A 92 5.28 12.98 -7.60
N PRO A 93 5.15 13.94 -8.55
CA PRO A 93 5.59 15.31 -8.35
C PRO A 93 5.09 15.91 -7.04
N PRO A 94 5.90 16.72 -6.34
CA PRO A 94 5.52 17.31 -5.05
C PRO A 94 4.25 18.17 -5.10
N GLN A 95 3.92 18.71 -6.28
CA GLN A 95 2.72 19.53 -6.53
C GLN A 95 1.43 18.71 -6.53
N CYS A 96 1.52 17.36 -6.71
CA CYS A 96 0.34 16.52 -6.65
C CYS A 96 -0.24 16.49 -5.23
N PRO A 97 -1.58 16.51 -5.08
CA PRO A 97 -2.23 16.48 -3.78
C PRO A 97 -1.93 15.19 -3.01
N GLY A 98 -2.01 15.28 -1.69
CA GLY A 98 -1.77 14.15 -0.79
C GLY A 98 -0.29 13.97 -0.41
N LYS A 99 -0.05 12.98 0.45
CA LYS A 99 1.27 12.63 0.98
C LYS A 99 1.71 11.26 0.49
N GLY A 100 3.02 11.05 0.34
CA GLY A 100 3.60 9.76 -0.07
C GLY A 100 4.15 8.94 1.09
N ALA A 101 4.25 9.54 2.27
CA ALA A 101 4.73 8.89 3.49
C ALA A 101 4.00 9.44 4.71
N LYS A 102 3.96 8.63 5.79
CA LYS A 102 3.31 9.00 7.05
C LYS A 102 4.06 8.41 8.24
N ASN A 103 4.38 9.27 9.21
CA ASN A 103 4.83 8.84 10.53
C ASN A 103 3.61 8.49 11.38
N VAL A 104 3.67 7.36 12.08
CA VAL A 104 2.63 6.90 13.02
C VAL A 104 3.28 6.33 14.27
N THR A 105 2.64 6.52 15.41
CA THR A 105 3.05 5.88 16.66
C THR A 105 2.12 4.72 16.95
N ILE A 106 2.66 3.51 17.03
CA ILE A 106 1.90 2.29 17.33
C ILE A 106 2.57 1.65 18.55
N ASN A 107 1.82 1.42 19.62
CA ASN A 107 2.34 0.81 20.86
C ASN A 107 3.64 1.45 21.36
N LYS A 108 3.72 2.79 21.35
CA LYS A 108 4.89 3.61 21.74
C LYS A 108 6.11 3.51 20.80
N SER A 109 6.04 2.72 19.73
CA SER A 109 7.10 2.65 18.71
C SER A 109 6.77 3.56 17.54
N GLN A 110 7.80 4.21 17.00
CA GLN A 110 7.66 5.07 15.82
C GLN A 110 7.76 4.24 14.54
N PHE A 111 6.80 4.43 13.64
CA PHE A 111 6.79 3.80 12.33
C PHE A 111 6.74 4.89 11.25
N LEU A 112 7.43 4.62 10.14
CA LEU A 112 7.35 5.40 8.92
C LEU A 112 6.83 4.51 7.80
N ILE A 113 5.65 4.82 7.28
CA ILE A 113 5.03 4.06 6.19
C ILE A 113 5.19 4.86 4.92
N ILE A 114 5.80 4.27 3.90
CA ILE A 114 6.11 4.88 2.61
C ILE A 114 5.40 4.12 1.50
N ASN A 115 4.77 4.84 0.59
CA ASN A 115 4.17 4.27 -0.61
C ASN A 115 4.99 4.71 -1.84
N LEU A 116 5.36 3.77 -2.70
CA LEU A 116 6.10 3.99 -3.94
C LEU A 116 5.41 3.33 -5.12
N GLN A 117 5.68 3.82 -6.32
CA GLN A 117 5.24 3.21 -7.57
C GLN A 117 6.43 2.92 -8.50
N GLY A 118 6.40 1.75 -9.15
CA GLY A 118 7.36 1.37 -10.18
C GLY A 118 7.13 2.05 -11.52
N HIS A 119 8.02 1.78 -12.46
CA HIS A 119 7.98 2.32 -13.82
C HIS A 119 7.62 1.26 -14.87
N SER A 120 8.09 0.02 -14.71
CA SER A 120 7.91 -1.05 -15.68
C SER A 120 6.42 -1.35 -15.88
N GLY A 121 5.95 -1.24 -17.13
CA GLY A 121 4.54 -1.48 -17.48
C GLY A 121 3.55 -0.41 -17.02
N MET A 122 4.02 0.66 -16.37
CA MET A 122 3.19 1.79 -15.93
C MET A 122 3.14 2.89 -17.00
N LYS A 123 1.96 3.50 -17.18
CA LYS A 123 1.76 4.56 -18.18
C LYS A 123 2.16 5.95 -17.68
N GLN A 124 2.23 6.14 -16.37
CA GLN A 124 2.47 7.43 -15.75
C GLN A 124 3.94 7.80 -15.80
N SER A 125 4.23 9.03 -16.23
CA SER A 125 5.55 9.62 -16.10
C SER A 125 5.73 10.18 -14.70
N ILE A 126 6.44 9.45 -13.86
CA ILE A 126 6.74 9.79 -12.47
C ILE A 126 8.24 9.75 -12.21
N GLN A 127 8.69 10.27 -11.09
CA GLN A 127 10.10 10.24 -10.72
C GLN A 127 10.56 8.79 -10.46
N ASN A 128 11.84 8.54 -10.70
CA ASN A 128 12.43 7.24 -10.42
C ASN A 128 12.30 6.90 -8.93
N ALA A 129 11.70 5.74 -8.62
CA ALA A 129 11.40 5.32 -7.26
C ALA A 129 12.68 5.14 -6.41
N PHE A 130 13.75 4.62 -7.00
CA PHE A 130 15.03 4.40 -6.29
C PHE A 130 15.69 5.72 -5.90
N VAL A 131 15.74 6.68 -6.81
CA VAL A 131 16.28 8.02 -6.53
C VAL A 131 15.43 8.74 -5.49
N THR A 132 14.10 8.62 -5.61
CA THR A 132 13.17 9.27 -4.68
C THR A 132 13.31 8.71 -3.27
N ILE A 133 13.30 7.39 -3.10
CA ILE A 133 13.40 6.78 -1.77
C ILE A 133 14.76 7.04 -1.13
N GLU A 134 15.84 6.96 -1.89
CA GLU A 134 17.18 7.25 -1.37
C GLU A 134 17.29 8.68 -0.85
N SER A 135 16.82 9.64 -1.64
CA SER A 135 16.81 11.06 -1.25
C SER A 135 15.90 11.34 -0.07
N PHE A 136 14.81 10.58 0.05
CA PHE A 136 13.87 10.71 1.15
C PHE A 136 14.44 10.14 2.45
N LEU A 137 15.02 8.93 2.41
CA LEU A 137 15.61 8.28 3.59
C LEU A 137 16.75 9.08 4.20
N LYS A 138 17.54 9.80 3.40
CA LYS A 138 18.61 10.70 3.90
C LYS A 138 18.09 11.85 4.77
N LYS A 139 16.77 12.14 4.73
CA LYS A 139 16.11 13.22 5.49
C LYS A 139 15.27 12.70 6.65
N VAL A 140 15.21 11.39 6.83
CA VAL A 140 14.46 10.80 7.94
C VAL A 140 15.23 11.03 9.23
N GLU A 141 14.55 11.63 10.20
CA GLU A 141 15.10 11.88 11.52
C GLU A 141 14.69 10.77 12.50
N GLY A 142 15.55 10.48 13.47
CA GLY A 142 15.32 9.41 14.43
C GLY A 142 15.57 8.02 13.83
N ASP A 143 15.01 7.00 14.48
CA ASP A 143 15.14 5.59 14.07
C ASP A 143 13.75 4.91 14.02
N PRO A 144 12.85 5.34 13.12
CA PRO A 144 11.55 4.69 13.00
C PRO A 144 11.66 3.34 12.30
N VAL A 145 10.75 2.42 12.63
CA VAL A 145 10.56 1.19 11.86
C VAL A 145 9.94 1.55 10.50
N ILE A 146 10.69 1.36 9.41
CA ILE A 146 10.28 1.78 8.07
C ILE A 146 9.60 0.63 7.33
N LEU A 147 8.38 0.87 6.84
CA LEU A 147 7.63 -0.05 5.99
C LEU A 147 7.41 0.59 4.62
N VAL A 148 7.76 -0.11 3.56
CA VAL A 148 7.62 0.37 2.18
C VAL A 148 6.62 -0.49 1.43
N GLN A 149 5.52 0.10 0.96
CA GLN A 149 4.73 -0.51 -0.11
C GLN A 149 5.33 -0.13 -1.45
N TYR A 150 5.53 -1.11 -2.32
CA TYR A 150 6.00 -0.89 -3.67
C TYR A 150 5.00 -1.41 -4.70
N HIS A 151 4.25 -0.50 -5.29
CA HIS A 151 3.24 -0.78 -6.30
C HIS A 151 3.90 -0.86 -7.69
N ALA A 152 4.25 -2.06 -8.14
CA ALA A 152 5.01 -2.27 -9.38
C ALA A 152 4.50 -3.48 -10.17
N ALA A 153 4.58 -3.43 -11.51
CA ALA A 153 4.03 -4.48 -12.36
C ALA A 153 4.90 -5.74 -12.39
N THR A 154 6.23 -5.60 -12.31
CA THR A 154 7.14 -6.73 -12.48
C THR A 154 7.75 -7.21 -11.17
N THR A 155 7.92 -8.51 -11.03
CA THR A 155 8.63 -9.13 -9.90
C THR A 155 10.11 -8.72 -9.88
N ALA A 156 10.72 -8.55 -11.06
CA ALA A 156 12.11 -8.09 -11.17
C ALA A 156 12.31 -6.71 -10.55
N GLU A 157 11.42 -5.75 -10.84
CA GLU A 157 11.49 -4.41 -10.27
C GLU A 157 11.28 -4.43 -8.75
N LYS A 158 10.35 -5.26 -8.27
CA LYS A 158 10.09 -5.45 -6.82
C LYS A 158 11.30 -6.08 -6.11
N ALA A 159 11.89 -7.12 -6.69
CA ALA A 159 13.09 -7.75 -6.13
C ALA A 159 14.30 -6.79 -6.12
N THR A 160 14.46 -5.96 -7.18
CA THR A 160 15.48 -4.92 -7.21
C THR A 160 15.30 -3.92 -6.08
N MET A 161 14.05 -3.51 -5.80
CA MET A 161 13.75 -2.60 -4.68
C MET A 161 14.10 -3.24 -3.32
N LEU A 162 13.81 -4.54 -3.14
CA LEU A 162 14.25 -5.25 -1.94
C LEU A 162 15.77 -5.16 -1.75
N HIS A 163 16.55 -5.55 -2.77
CA HIS A 163 18.02 -5.52 -2.66
C HIS A 163 18.57 -4.11 -2.45
N PHE A 164 17.95 -3.12 -3.04
CA PHE A 164 18.32 -1.71 -2.85
C PHE A 164 18.06 -1.21 -1.42
N LEU A 165 17.00 -1.69 -0.79
CA LEU A 165 16.59 -1.28 0.56
C LEU A 165 16.98 -2.26 1.66
N ASP A 166 17.67 -3.34 1.32
CA ASP A 166 18.06 -4.39 2.27
C ASP A 166 18.91 -3.84 3.41
N GLY A 167 18.49 -4.13 4.64
CA GLY A 167 19.07 -3.60 5.87
C GLY A 167 18.75 -2.12 6.17
N LYS A 168 18.06 -1.40 5.27
CA LYS A 168 17.69 0.01 5.45
C LYS A 168 16.25 0.20 5.90
N VAL A 169 15.40 -0.81 5.67
CA VAL A 169 13.97 -0.79 6.02
C VAL A 169 13.55 -2.13 6.62
N ALA A 170 12.51 -2.12 7.43
CA ALA A 170 12.01 -3.34 8.07
C ALA A 170 11.26 -4.24 7.09
N ALA A 171 10.54 -3.68 6.12
CA ALA A 171 9.83 -4.48 5.12
C ALA A 171 9.61 -3.74 3.80
N VAL A 172 9.60 -4.52 2.70
CA VAL A 172 9.15 -4.12 1.37
C VAL A 172 7.99 -5.04 0.95
N ILE A 173 6.80 -4.47 0.80
CA ILE A 173 5.57 -5.18 0.44
C ILE A 173 5.15 -4.79 -0.98
N GLY A 174 5.22 -5.74 -1.90
CA GLY A 174 4.79 -5.54 -3.28
C GLY A 174 3.28 -5.62 -3.44
N THR A 175 2.76 -4.86 -4.41
CA THR A 175 1.34 -4.86 -4.82
C THR A 175 1.24 -4.69 -6.34
N HIS A 176 0.05 -4.74 -6.91
CA HIS A 176 -0.34 -4.53 -8.31
C HIS A 176 -0.83 -5.79 -9.02
N THR A 177 -0.15 -6.93 -8.91
CA THR A 177 -0.53 -8.14 -9.68
C THR A 177 -1.82 -8.78 -9.20
N LYS A 178 -2.28 -8.44 -7.98
CA LYS A 178 -3.53 -8.94 -7.35
C LYS A 178 -3.54 -10.45 -7.09
N VAL A 179 -2.41 -11.10 -7.24
CA VAL A 179 -2.21 -12.51 -6.95
C VAL A 179 -1.13 -12.62 -5.88
N MET A 180 -1.48 -13.23 -4.75
CA MET A 180 -0.53 -13.43 -3.67
C MET A 180 0.61 -14.34 -4.16
N SER A 181 1.84 -13.86 -4.03
CA SER A 181 3.04 -14.65 -4.31
C SER A 181 3.39 -15.54 -3.11
N ALA A 182 4.30 -16.50 -3.34
CA ALA A 182 4.82 -17.41 -2.32
C ALA A 182 6.34 -17.25 -2.22
N ASP A 183 6.80 -16.00 -2.25
CA ASP A 183 8.23 -15.63 -2.21
C ASP A 183 8.58 -14.80 -0.97
N GLU A 184 7.71 -14.88 0.05
CA GLU A 184 7.94 -14.20 1.32
C GLU A 184 9.21 -14.69 1.97
N ARG A 185 10.02 -13.73 2.41
CA ARG A 185 11.31 -14.01 3.08
C ARG A 185 11.76 -12.85 3.94
N VAL A 186 12.71 -13.13 4.80
CA VAL A 186 13.52 -12.13 5.49
C VAL A 186 14.95 -12.31 5.00
N THR A 187 15.59 -11.21 4.58
CA THR A 187 16.98 -11.22 4.13
C THR A 187 17.95 -11.36 5.30
N ASP A 188 19.22 -11.65 5.01
CA ASP A 188 20.26 -11.73 6.03
C ASP A 188 20.48 -10.39 6.76
N ASN A 189 20.18 -9.26 6.11
CA ASN A 189 20.24 -7.93 6.72
C ASN A 189 18.95 -7.52 7.45
N GLY A 190 17.95 -8.41 7.53
CA GLY A 190 16.76 -8.24 8.34
C GLY A 190 15.57 -7.58 7.65
N THR A 191 15.60 -7.33 6.33
CA THR A 191 14.45 -6.78 5.61
C THR A 191 13.46 -7.88 5.20
N ALA A 192 12.21 -7.77 5.66
CA ALA A 192 11.14 -8.65 5.22
C ALA A 192 10.61 -8.26 3.82
N PHE A 193 10.20 -9.26 3.04
CA PHE A 193 9.74 -9.06 1.66
C PHE A 193 8.64 -10.03 1.25
N ILE A 194 7.75 -9.53 0.42
CA ILE A 194 6.85 -10.30 -0.45
C ILE A 194 6.64 -9.54 -1.75
N SER A 195 6.73 -10.21 -2.91
CA SER A 195 6.59 -9.53 -4.20
C SER A 195 5.15 -9.10 -4.51
N ASP A 196 4.14 -9.80 -3.99
CA ASP A 196 2.76 -9.32 -4.04
C ASP A 196 1.93 -9.93 -2.92
N ASN A 197 1.22 -9.10 -2.17
CA ASN A 197 0.35 -9.54 -1.09
C ASN A 197 -1.10 -9.81 -1.55
N GLY A 198 -1.32 -9.88 -2.86
CA GLY A 198 -2.58 -10.27 -3.47
C GLY A 198 -3.68 -9.22 -3.42
N ARG A 199 -4.91 -9.67 -3.31
CA ARG A 199 -6.10 -8.82 -3.28
C ARG A 199 -7.10 -9.20 -2.19
N VAL A 200 -7.90 -8.22 -1.79
CA VAL A 200 -9.14 -8.41 -1.03
C VAL A 200 -10.30 -8.34 -2.03
N GLY A 201 -10.87 -9.47 -2.36
CA GLY A 201 -11.90 -9.58 -3.40
C GLY A 201 -12.29 -11.01 -3.70
N SER A 202 -13.01 -11.23 -4.81
CA SER A 202 -13.40 -12.58 -5.24
C SER A 202 -12.16 -13.42 -5.57
N PHE A 203 -12.16 -14.67 -5.09
CA PHE A 203 -11.08 -15.61 -5.34
C PHE A 203 -11.17 -16.18 -6.77
N MET A 204 -12.34 -16.72 -7.15
CA MET A 204 -12.63 -17.25 -8.49
C MET A 204 -13.04 -16.10 -9.42
N SER A 205 -12.04 -15.34 -9.91
CA SER A 205 -12.30 -14.13 -10.68
C SER A 205 -11.09 -13.71 -11.50
N VAL A 206 -11.29 -12.87 -12.51
CA VAL A 206 -10.21 -12.22 -13.26
C VAL A 206 -9.91 -10.86 -12.60
N GLY A 207 -8.80 -10.81 -11.84
CA GLY A 207 -8.39 -9.59 -11.16
C GLY A 207 -9.40 -9.02 -10.14
N GLY A 208 -10.32 -9.85 -9.64
CA GLY A 208 -11.39 -9.46 -8.71
C GLY A 208 -12.74 -9.19 -9.36
N PHE A 209 -12.86 -9.38 -10.69
CA PHE A 209 -14.09 -9.21 -11.44
C PHE A 209 -14.67 -10.55 -11.88
N ASP A 210 -16.00 -10.60 -12.02
CA ASP A 210 -16.72 -11.76 -12.54
C ASP A 210 -16.23 -12.14 -13.94
N THR A 211 -16.33 -13.41 -14.27
CA THR A 211 -15.95 -13.98 -15.58
C THR A 211 -17.12 -14.14 -16.53
N GLU A 212 -18.36 -13.85 -16.09
CA GLU A 212 -19.58 -13.88 -16.91
C GLU A 212 -19.91 -12.53 -17.54
#